data_285aeae6bf162158172ff08f51c16dc7
#
_entry.id   285aeae6bf162158172ff08f51c16dc7
#
_cell.length_a   1.000
_cell.length_b   1.000
_cell.length_c   1.000
_cell.angle_alpha   90.00
_cell.angle_beta   90.00
_cell.angle_gamma   90.00
#
_symmetry.space_group_name_H-M   'P 1'
#
loop_
_entity.id
_entity.type
_entity.pdbx_description
1 polymer ?
#
loop_
_entity_poly.entity_id
_entity_poly.type
_entity_poly.pdbx_seq_one_letter_code
_entity_poly.pdbx_strand_id
1 'polypeptide(L)'
;DAARAVAIPVDREIIHVIQRGFDVDGQGGIRNPLGMHGYRLEVETHIITAAAASVENLRQCVANAGVDASMFVLNPLASAEVVLNETERQMGVVVCDIGGGTTDMAIYIDGDVWHTAVLSVGGNHITSDIAHGLRLPMSQAEEIKIQHGQATWGDTGAQEYFNIRPFGEEEMVQISRKELSQIIEARVDEIFSLVVQEIKRSGYDGLLPAGMVLTGGTSALLGIRSVASTVMGVPVRIAKPENLVGMIDKLDSPAYSTSVGLLSWAVHYGVIHTAGSTKRAKTF
;
A
#
# COMPACT_ATOMS: atom_id res chain seq x y z
N ASP A 1 7.09 2.17 -26.07
CA ASP A 1 7.98 1.12 -26.60
C ASP A 1 9.45 1.41 -26.29
N ALA A 2 9.96 2.65 -26.53
CA ALA A 2 11.35 3.01 -26.23
C ALA A 2 11.72 2.81 -24.75
N ALA A 3 10.85 3.16 -23.82
CA ALA A 3 11.08 2.97 -22.38
C ALA A 3 11.15 1.49 -21.96
N ARG A 4 10.49 0.59 -22.68
CA ARG A 4 10.58 -0.86 -22.46
C ARG A 4 11.87 -1.48 -22.98
N ALA A 5 12.58 -0.78 -23.86
CA ALA A 5 13.84 -1.21 -24.42
C ALA A 5 15.06 -0.82 -23.55
N VAL A 6 14.84 -0.17 -22.41
CA VAL A 6 15.90 0.16 -21.45
C VAL A 6 16.52 -1.12 -20.91
N ALA A 7 17.86 -1.16 -20.90
CA ALA A 7 18.59 -2.31 -20.34
C ALA A 7 18.34 -2.43 -18.85
N ILE A 8 17.78 -3.54 -18.43
CA ILE A 8 17.57 -3.94 -17.03
C ILE A 8 18.47 -5.12 -16.69
N PRO A 9 18.81 -5.38 -15.41
CA PRO A 9 19.51 -6.59 -15.02
C PRO A 9 18.78 -7.85 -15.48
N VAL A 10 19.53 -8.89 -15.86
CA VAL A 10 19.00 -10.13 -16.46
C VAL A 10 18.05 -10.90 -15.52
N ASP A 11 18.23 -10.73 -14.22
CA ASP A 11 17.43 -11.33 -13.17
C ASP A 11 16.15 -10.56 -12.81
N ARG A 12 15.84 -9.49 -13.58
CA ARG A 12 14.66 -8.64 -13.34
C ARG A 12 13.73 -8.63 -14.53
N GLU A 13 12.43 -8.44 -14.25
CA GLU A 13 11.36 -8.28 -15.22
C GLU A 13 10.67 -6.92 -15.03
N ILE A 14 10.34 -6.24 -16.13
CA ILE A 14 9.57 -4.98 -16.08
C ILE A 14 8.10 -5.32 -15.82
N ILE A 15 7.59 -4.83 -14.69
CA ILE A 15 6.17 -4.98 -14.32
C ILE A 15 5.36 -3.80 -14.84
N HIS A 16 5.84 -2.57 -14.61
CA HIS A 16 5.17 -1.35 -15.07
C HIS A 16 6.14 -0.40 -15.75
N VAL A 17 5.63 0.30 -16.75
CA VAL A 17 6.24 1.50 -17.33
C VAL A 17 5.18 2.59 -17.26
N ILE A 18 5.34 3.52 -16.32
CA ILE A 18 4.40 4.60 -16.05
C ILE A 18 4.98 5.89 -16.64
N GLN A 19 4.26 6.51 -17.55
CA GLN A 19 4.63 7.80 -18.10
C GLN A 19 4.37 8.89 -17.07
N ARG A 20 5.30 9.83 -16.91
CA ARG A 20 5.17 11.00 -16.02
C ARG A 20 4.93 12.30 -16.77
N GLY A 21 5.59 12.48 -17.90
CA GLY A 21 5.52 13.70 -18.68
C GLY A 21 6.34 13.62 -19.94
N PHE A 22 6.27 14.71 -20.71
CA PHE A 22 7.01 14.88 -21.93
C PHE A 22 7.86 16.15 -21.86
N ASP A 23 8.96 16.12 -22.60
CA ASP A 23 9.77 17.28 -22.93
C ASP A 23 9.79 17.43 -24.45
N VAL A 24 9.49 18.63 -24.93
CA VAL A 24 9.56 18.97 -26.36
C VAL A 24 10.59 20.07 -26.52
N ASP A 25 11.69 19.76 -27.20
CA ASP A 25 12.80 20.68 -27.50
C ASP A 25 13.40 21.33 -26.22
N GLY A 26 13.43 20.62 -25.09
CA GLY A 26 13.94 21.11 -23.81
C GLY A 26 12.89 21.83 -22.95
N GLN A 27 11.63 21.86 -23.40
CA GLN A 27 10.51 22.36 -22.61
C GLN A 27 9.82 21.19 -21.91
N GLY A 28 10.15 20.98 -20.63
CA GLY A 28 9.59 19.93 -19.79
C GLY A 28 8.21 20.24 -19.21
N GLY A 29 7.62 19.26 -18.51
CA GLY A 29 6.32 19.40 -17.82
C GLY A 29 5.11 19.34 -18.75
N ILE A 30 5.28 18.87 -19.98
CA ILE A 30 4.18 18.73 -20.94
C ILE A 30 3.45 17.40 -20.66
N ARG A 31 2.13 17.48 -20.42
CA ARG A 31 1.30 16.28 -20.19
C ARG A 31 0.82 15.64 -21.49
N ASN A 32 0.53 16.44 -22.49
CA ASN A 32 0.05 15.97 -23.78
C ASN A 32 0.73 16.72 -24.92
N PRO A 33 1.70 16.10 -25.63
CA PRO A 33 2.44 16.73 -26.71
C PRO A 33 1.69 16.68 -28.06
N LEU A 34 0.49 16.09 -28.14
CA LEU A 34 -0.27 15.97 -29.38
C LEU A 34 -0.60 17.35 -29.97
N GLY A 35 -0.20 17.56 -31.21
CA GLY A 35 -0.39 18.83 -31.93
C GLY A 35 0.67 19.89 -31.67
N MET A 36 1.66 19.61 -30.79
CA MET A 36 2.82 20.49 -30.63
C MET A 36 3.83 20.30 -31.77
N HIS A 37 4.43 21.40 -32.21
CA HIS A 37 5.56 21.36 -33.12
C HIS A 37 6.87 21.25 -32.32
N GLY A 38 7.74 20.37 -32.72
CA GLY A 38 9.06 20.19 -32.11
C GLY A 38 9.91 19.23 -32.94
N TYR A 39 11.21 19.30 -32.73
CA TYR A 39 12.21 18.42 -33.38
C TYR A 39 12.60 17.24 -32.46
N ARG A 40 12.52 17.41 -31.13
CA ARG A 40 12.89 16.41 -30.15
C ARG A 40 11.77 16.21 -29.14
N LEU A 41 11.30 14.99 -29.04
CA LEU A 41 10.34 14.56 -28.04
C LEU A 41 11.03 13.59 -27.09
N GLU A 42 11.08 13.94 -25.80
CA GLU A 42 11.51 13.07 -24.73
C GLU A 42 10.32 12.68 -23.86
N VAL A 43 10.37 11.48 -23.30
CA VAL A 43 9.36 10.97 -22.37
C VAL A 43 10.04 10.62 -21.06
N GLU A 44 9.55 11.17 -19.96
CA GLU A 44 9.94 10.76 -18.64
C GLU A 44 9.05 9.60 -18.16
N THR A 45 9.68 8.50 -17.71
CA THR A 45 8.94 7.31 -17.31
C THR A 45 9.45 6.76 -15.97
N HIS A 46 8.53 6.30 -15.15
CA HIS A 46 8.83 5.49 -13.96
C HIS A 46 8.75 4.01 -14.33
N ILE A 47 9.89 3.32 -14.31
CA ILE A 47 9.98 1.89 -14.64
C ILE A 47 10.05 1.09 -13.35
N ILE A 48 9.09 0.20 -13.16
CA ILE A 48 9.01 -0.68 -12.00
C ILE A 48 9.42 -2.08 -12.44
N THR A 49 10.41 -2.64 -11.76
CA THR A 49 10.90 -3.99 -12.03
C THR A 49 10.80 -4.86 -10.79
N ALA A 50 10.61 -6.16 -11.00
CA ALA A 50 10.65 -7.18 -9.96
C ALA A 50 11.66 -8.28 -10.28
N ALA A 51 12.04 -9.09 -9.28
CA ALA A 51 12.87 -10.27 -9.52
C ALA A 51 12.10 -11.26 -10.41
N ALA A 52 12.66 -11.64 -11.55
CA ALA A 52 12.01 -12.52 -12.51
C ALA A 52 11.58 -13.86 -11.89
N ALA A 53 12.42 -14.44 -11.00
CA ALA A 53 12.08 -15.65 -10.28
C ALA A 53 10.83 -15.50 -9.39
N SER A 54 10.65 -14.36 -8.73
CA SER A 54 9.48 -14.11 -7.89
C SER A 54 8.21 -13.96 -8.72
N VAL A 55 8.30 -13.29 -9.87
CA VAL A 55 7.18 -13.13 -10.80
C VAL A 55 6.77 -14.50 -11.37
N GLU A 56 7.75 -15.31 -11.78
CA GLU A 56 7.47 -16.65 -12.32
C GLU A 56 6.88 -17.58 -11.25
N ASN A 57 7.39 -17.55 -10.02
CA ASN A 57 6.80 -18.31 -8.91
C ASN A 57 5.33 -17.94 -8.68
N LEU A 58 5.01 -16.64 -8.72
CA LEU A 58 3.63 -16.18 -8.57
C LEU A 58 2.76 -16.63 -9.76
N ARG A 59 3.29 -16.54 -10.99
CA ARG A 59 2.63 -17.04 -12.21
C ARG A 59 2.29 -18.52 -12.08
N GLN A 60 3.25 -19.33 -11.60
CA GLN A 60 3.06 -20.77 -11.34
C GLN A 60 2.00 -21.05 -10.27
N CYS A 61 1.99 -20.26 -9.18
CA CYS A 61 0.96 -20.40 -8.14
C CYS A 61 -0.45 -20.18 -8.70
N VAL A 62 -0.61 -19.14 -9.53
CA VAL A 62 -1.89 -18.84 -10.18
C VAL A 62 -2.29 -19.91 -11.17
N ALA A 63 -1.36 -20.37 -12.02
CA ALA A 63 -1.58 -21.46 -12.98
C ALA A 63 -1.96 -22.79 -12.30
N ASN A 64 -1.32 -23.13 -11.18
CA ASN A 64 -1.67 -24.31 -10.38
C ASN A 64 -3.08 -24.24 -9.78
N ALA A 65 -3.63 -23.04 -9.61
CA ALA A 65 -5.04 -22.85 -9.23
C ALA A 65 -6.02 -22.95 -10.41
N GLY A 66 -5.52 -23.24 -11.62
CA GLY A 66 -6.33 -23.45 -12.83
C GLY A 66 -6.76 -22.14 -13.54
N VAL A 67 -6.07 -21.03 -13.29
CA VAL A 67 -6.30 -19.74 -13.94
C VAL A 67 -5.01 -19.14 -14.47
N ASP A 68 -5.10 -18.28 -15.47
CA ASP A 68 -3.95 -17.59 -16.05
C ASP A 68 -3.88 -16.15 -15.58
N ALA A 69 -2.66 -15.69 -15.27
CA ALA A 69 -2.42 -14.29 -14.94
C ALA A 69 -2.28 -13.46 -16.22
N SER A 70 -3.23 -12.56 -16.47
CA SER A 70 -3.19 -11.66 -17.62
C SER A 70 -2.20 -10.50 -17.43
N MET A 71 -2.03 -10.03 -16.19
CA MET A 71 -1.17 -8.91 -15.83
C MET A 71 -0.77 -8.99 -14.36
N PHE A 72 0.40 -8.48 -14.03
CA PHE A 72 0.81 -8.21 -12.66
C PHE A 72 0.67 -6.73 -12.36
N VAL A 73 0.08 -6.39 -11.22
CA VAL A 73 -0.11 -5.01 -10.77
C VAL A 73 0.49 -4.86 -9.39
N LEU A 74 1.23 -3.77 -9.17
CA LEU A 74 1.79 -3.46 -7.85
C LEU A 74 0.67 -3.14 -6.86
N ASN A 75 0.74 -3.69 -5.65
CA ASN A 75 -0.28 -3.50 -4.62
C ASN A 75 -0.64 -2.03 -4.39
N PRO A 76 0.30 -1.09 -4.16
CA PRO A 76 -0.05 0.29 -3.87
C PRO A 76 -0.67 1.02 -5.06
N LEU A 77 -0.43 0.57 -6.30
CA LEU A 77 -1.10 1.10 -7.48
C LEU A 77 -2.54 0.61 -7.56
N ALA A 78 -2.76 -0.68 -7.29
CA ALA A 78 -4.10 -1.26 -7.25
C ALA A 78 -4.93 -0.61 -6.13
N SER A 79 -4.40 -0.56 -4.90
CA SER A 79 -5.09 0.06 -3.76
C SER A 79 -5.44 1.52 -4.02
N ALA A 80 -4.52 2.29 -4.62
CA ALA A 80 -4.72 3.69 -4.95
C ALA A 80 -5.93 3.93 -5.86
N GLU A 81 -6.27 2.98 -6.77
CA GLU A 81 -7.42 3.11 -7.67
C GLU A 81 -8.75 3.29 -6.94
N VAL A 82 -8.87 2.76 -5.73
CA VAL A 82 -10.13 2.70 -4.97
C VAL A 82 -10.10 3.48 -3.65
N VAL A 83 -8.92 3.99 -3.24
CA VAL A 83 -8.77 4.73 -1.98
C VAL A 83 -8.37 6.19 -2.15
N LEU A 84 -7.85 6.59 -3.32
CA LEU A 84 -7.46 7.98 -3.60
C LEU A 84 -8.49 8.67 -4.48
N ASN A 85 -8.80 9.91 -4.14
CA ASN A 85 -9.53 10.80 -5.04
C ASN A 85 -8.58 11.59 -5.95
N GLU A 86 -9.14 12.17 -7.00
CA GLU A 86 -8.37 12.92 -8.00
C GLU A 86 -7.64 14.14 -7.40
N THR A 87 -8.28 14.84 -6.45
CA THR A 87 -7.67 16.01 -5.79
C THR A 87 -6.42 15.62 -5.01
N GLU A 88 -6.46 14.51 -4.28
CA GLU A 88 -5.30 14.02 -3.52
C GLU A 88 -4.14 13.66 -4.47
N ARG A 89 -4.45 12.97 -5.57
CA ARG A 89 -3.44 12.63 -6.59
C ARG A 89 -2.80 13.88 -7.20
N GLN A 90 -3.58 14.91 -7.48
CA GLN A 90 -3.10 16.17 -8.04
C GLN A 90 -2.27 16.99 -7.04
N MET A 91 -2.70 17.04 -5.79
CA MET A 91 -2.03 17.84 -4.76
C MET A 91 -0.71 17.27 -4.26
N GLY A 92 -0.52 15.98 -4.37
CA GLY A 92 0.61 15.27 -3.77
C GLY A 92 0.22 14.51 -2.52
N VAL A 93 0.25 13.17 -2.59
CA VAL A 93 -0.16 12.24 -1.54
C VAL A 93 0.71 10.99 -1.56
N VAL A 94 0.94 10.40 -0.39
CA VAL A 94 1.45 9.03 -0.31
C VAL A 94 0.32 8.09 0.09
N VAL A 95 0.08 7.05 -0.70
CA VAL A 95 -0.73 5.90 -0.29
C VAL A 95 0.19 4.87 0.35
N CYS A 96 -0.26 4.31 1.47
CA CYS A 96 0.49 3.32 2.25
C CYS A 96 -0.45 2.15 2.58
N ASP A 97 -0.23 1.02 1.93
CA ASP A 97 -0.97 -0.23 2.12
C ASP A 97 -0.20 -1.11 3.09
N ILE A 98 -0.67 -1.20 4.34
CA ILE A 98 -0.02 -1.97 5.40
C ILE A 98 -0.70 -3.34 5.49
N GLY A 99 -0.08 -4.31 4.85
CA GLY A 99 -0.49 -5.71 4.89
C GLY A 99 0.02 -6.46 6.12
N GLY A 100 -0.04 -7.78 6.07
CA GLY A 100 0.54 -8.65 7.11
C GLY A 100 2.07 -8.68 7.06
N GLY A 101 2.66 -8.88 5.88
CA GLY A 101 4.10 -9.05 5.70
C GLY A 101 4.84 -7.80 5.23
N THR A 102 4.18 -6.94 4.47
CA THR A 102 4.77 -5.77 3.81
C THR A 102 3.98 -4.51 4.08
N THR A 103 4.67 -3.38 3.91
CA THR A 103 4.09 -2.06 3.77
C THR A 103 4.45 -1.55 2.39
N ASP A 104 3.47 -1.46 1.53
CA ASP A 104 3.60 -1.08 0.13
C ASP A 104 3.18 0.39 -0.03
N MET A 105 4.01 1.20 -0.70
CA MET A 105 3.75 2.63 -0.81
C MET A 105 3.92 3.14 -2.23
N ALA A 106 3.11 4.16 -2.58
CA ALA A 106 3.25 4.93 -3.81
C ALA A 106 3.03 6.41 -3.53
N ILE A 107 3.86 7.26 -4.14
CA ILE A 107 3.76 8.71 -4.08
C ILE A 107 3.15 9.19 -5.39
N TYR A 108 2.07 9.96 -5.28
CA TYR A 108 1.40 10.62 -6.39
C TYR A 108 1.63 12.12 -6.27
N ILE A 109 1.99 12.77 -7.37
CA ILE A 109 2.14 14.23 -7.49
C ILE A 109 1.64 14.59 -8.89
N ASP A 110 0.87 15.67 -9.00
CA ASP A 110 0.29 16.13 -10.26
C ASP A 110 -0.53 15.07 -11.00
N GLY A 111 -1.11 14.10 -10.28
CA GLY A 111 -1.90 13.00 -10.82
C GLY A 111 -1.10 11.76 -11.22
N ASP A 112 0.22 11.84 -11.30
CA ASP A 112 1.10 10.78 -11.76
C ASP A 112 1.86 10.10 -10.61
N VAL A 113 2.27 8.85 -10.84
CA VAL A 113 3.09 8.08 -9.88
C VAL A 113 4.55 8.50 -10.00
N TRP A 114 5.09 9.05 -8.91
CA TRP A 114 6.47 9.54 -8.89
C TRP A 114 7.43 8.58 -8.20
N HIS A 115 6.97 7.83 -7.20
CA HIS A 115 7.79 6.86 -6.50
C HIS A 115 6.94 5.69 -6.02
N THR A 116 7.56 4.51 -5.97
CA THR A 116 6.97 3.31 -5.39
C THR A 116 8.02 2.57 -4.58
N ALA A 117 7.63 2.05 -3.42
CA ALA A 117 8.52 1.25 -2.59
C ALA A 117 7.74 0.15 -1.85
N VAL A 118 8.46 -0.88 -1.47
CA VAL A 118 7.98 -2.00 -0.64
C VAL A 118 8.91 -2.15 0.54
N LEU A 119 8.36 -1.99 1.74
CA LEU A 119 9.06 -2.22 2.99
C LEU A 119 8.69 -3.61 3.52
N SER A 120 9.67 -4.44 3.87
CA SER A 120 9.47 -5.81 4.36
C SER A 120 9.06 -5.81 5.84
N VAL A 121 8.07 -5.00 6.19
CA VAL A 121 7.51 -4.88 7.53
C VAL A 121 5.99 -4.68 7.44
N GLY A 122 5.23 -5.28 8.36
CA GLY A 122 3.77 -5.20 8.39
C GLY A 122 3.18 -5.78 9.65
N GLY A 123 1.88 -6.07 9.66
CA GLY A 123 1.12 -6.51 10.82
C GLY A 123 1.61 -7.78 11.51
N ASN A 124 2.25 -8.69 10.77
CA ASN A 124 2.84 -9.91 11.34
C ASN A 124 4.04 -9.61 12.25
N HIS A 125 4.74 -8.51 12.03
CA HIS A 125 5.82 -8.07 12.91
C HIS A 125 5.26 -7.60 14.26
N ILE A 126 4.11 -6.90 14.26
CA ILE A 126 3.39 -6.56 15.49
C ILE A 126 2.98 -7.83 16.23
N THR A 127 2.43 -8.82 15.52
CA THR A 127 2.06 -10.12 16.11
C THR A 127 3.27 -10.84 16.70
N SER A 128 4.40 -10.81 16.01
CA SER A 128 5.65 -11.41 16.48
C SER A 128 6.15 -10.74 17.76
N ASP A 129 6.08 -9.40 17.84
CA ASP A 129 6.51 -8.67 19.04
C ASP A 129 5.62 -8.99 20.24
N ILE A 130 4.31 -9.08 20.01
CA ILE A 130 3.36 -9.53 21.06
C ILE A 130 3.68 -10.96 21.50
N ALA A 131 3.91 -11.87 20.55
CA ALA A 131 4.24 -13.26 20.84
C ALA A 131 5.52 -13.38 21.68
N HIS A 132 6.56 -12.61 21.34
CA HIS A 132 7.82 -12.59 22.11
C HIS A 132 7.66 -11.90 23.47
N GLY A 133 7.03 -10.72 23.50
CA GLY A 133 6.86 -9.92 24.71
C GLY A 133 6.02 -10.63 25.77
N LEU A 134 4.95 -11.30 25.35
CA LEU A 134 4.02 -11.99 26.24
C LEU A 134 4.25 -13.52 26.30
N ARG A 135 5.27 -14.04 25.62
CA ARG A 135 5.62 -15.47 25.52
C ARG A 135 4.46 -16.35 25.06
N LEU A 136 3.82 -15.97 23.94
CA LEU A 136 2.62 -16.61 23.41
C LEU A 136 2.89 -17.31 22.07
N PRO A 137 2.08 -18.31 21.70
CA PRO A 137 1.98 -18.78 20.33
C PRO A 137 1.57 -17.65 19.38
N MET A 138 2.09 -17.66 18.14
CA MET A 138 1.76 -16.63 17.13
C MET A 138 0.26 -16.50 16.89
N SER A 139 -0.48 -17.61 16.86
CA SER A 139 -1.94 -17.60 16.66
C SER A 139 -2.67 -16.87 17.80
N GLN A 140 -2.26 -17.10 19.05
CA GLN A 140 -2.85 -16.44 20.20
C GLN A 140 -2.46 -14.95 20.25
N ALA A 141 -1.21 -14.63 19.92
CA ALA A 141 -0.77 -13.24 19.79
C ALA A 141 -1.57 -12.47 18.71
N GLU A 142 -1.90 -13.10 17.59
CA GLU A 142 -2.74 -12.51 16.56
C GLU A 142 -4.17 -12.27 17.03
N GLU A 143 -4.77 -13.24 17.74
CA GLU A 143 -6.09 -13.08 18.34
C GLU A 143 -6.13 -11.92 19.35
N ILE A 144 -5.11 -11.82 20.21
CA ILE A 144 -4.99 -10.74 21.20
C ILE A 144 -4.81 -9.38 20.51
N LYS A 145 -3.98 -9.32 19.48
CA LYS A 145 -3.83 -8.10 18.67
C LYS A 145 -5.16 -7.63 18.09
N ILE A 146 -5.96 -8.54 17.54
CA ILE A 146 -7.25 -8.23 16.94
C ILE A 146 -8.29 -7.81 18.00
N GLN A 147 -8.34 -8.51 19.13
CA GLN A 147 -9.38 -8.30 20.15
C GLN A 147 -9.07 -7.12 21.08
N HIS A 148 -7.81 -6.93 21.45
CA HIS A 148 -7.38 -6.02 22.52
C HIS A 148 -6.35 -4.98 22.07
N GLY A 149 -5.80 -5.13 20.84
CA GLY A 149 -4.71 -4.31 20.35
C GLY A 149 -5.13 -2.87 20.01
N GLN A 150 -4.28 -1.95 20.41
CA GLN A 150 -4.34 -0.55 19.97
C GLN A 150 -2.94 0.05 19.95
N ALA A 151 -2.69 0.95 18.98
CA ALA A 151 -1.38 1.55 18.78
C ALA A 151 -1.08 2.73 19.72
N THR A 152 -2.08 3.26 20.41
CA THR A 152 -1.89 4.32 21.41
C THR A 152 -2.74 4.03 22.62
N TRP A 153 -2.17 4.23 23.81
CA TRP A 153 -2.93 4.18 25.05
C TRP A 153 -3.34 5.60 25.44
N GLY A 154 -4.62 5.92 25.34
CA GLY A 154 -5.17 7.18 25.85
C GLY A 154 -5.20 7.16 27.38
N ASP A 155 -5.08 8.34 27.98
CA ASP A 155 -5.12 8.51 29.45
C ASP A 155 -6.56 8.42 30.00
N THR A 156 -7.24 7.30 29.71
CA THR A 156 -8.65 7.09 30.05
C THR A 156 -8.87 6.71 31.51
N GLY A 157 -7.81 6.59 32.31
CA GLY A 157 -7.86 6.28 33.73
C GLY A 157 -8.33 4.86 34.10
N ALA A 158 -8.93 4.12 33.19
CA ALA A 158 -9.39 2.76 33.42
C ALA A 158 -8.27 1.77 33.06
N GLN A 159 -7.76 1.04 34.05
CA GLN A 159 -6.86 -0.08 33.80
C GLN A 159 -7.70 -1.28 33.33
N GLU A 160 -7.68 -1.54 32.04
CA GLU A 160 -8.31 -2.73 31.46
C GLU A 160 -7.30 -3.86 31.40
N TYR A 161 -7.71 -5.04 31.84
CA TYR A 161 -6.88 -6.25 31.88
C TYR A 161 -7.55 -7.36 31.09
N PHE A 162 -6.73 -8.27 30.56
CA PHE A 162 -7.16 -9.53 29.97
C PHE A 162 -6.23 -10.67 30.44
N ASN A 163 -6.73 -11.90 30.37
CA ASN A 163 -5.99 -13.07 30.83
C ASN A 163 -5.35 -13.79 29.64
N ILE A 164 -4.10 -14.17 29.80
CA ILE A 164 -3.35 -14.97 28.84
C ILE A 164 -2.75 -16.19 29.54
N ARG A 165 -2.35 -17.19 28.76
CA ARG A 165 -1.55 -18.31 29.22
C ARG A 165 -0.22 -18.36 28.47
N PRO A 166 0.86 -17.81 29.06
CA PRO A 166 2.20 -17.87 28.48
C PRO A 166 2.74 -19.29 28.41
N PHE A 167 3.72 -19.50 27.52
CA PHE A 167 4.43 -20.78 27.45
C PHE A 167 5.06 -21.17 28.80
N GLY A 168 4.84 -22.41 29.21
CA GLY A 168 5.38 -22.97 30.44
C GLY A 168 4.62 -22.62 31.71
N GLU A 169 3.55 -21.82 31.61
CA GLU A 169 2.69 -21.48 32.76
C GLU A 169 1.43 -22.35 32.78
N GLU A 170 1.09 -22.91 33.93
CA GLU A 170 -0.17 -23.64 34.13
C GLU A 170 -1.33 -22.69 34.43
N GLU A 171 -1.04 -21.57 35.07
CA GLU A 171 -2.02 -20.55 35.46
C GLU A 171 -2.17 -19.43 34.42
N MET A 172 -3.33 -18.78 34.45
CA MET A 172 -3.56 -17.56 33.66
C MET A 172 -2.83 -16.39 34.29
N VAL A 173 -2.14 -15.63 33.46
CA VAL A 173 -1.47 -14.38 33.83
C VAL A 173 -2.31 -13.19 33.33
N GLN A 174 -2.51 -12.22 34.21
CA GLN A 174 -3.24 -11.00 33.87
C GLN A 174 -2.31 -9.95 33.28
N ILE A 175 -2.61 -9.50 32.08
CA ILE A 175 -1.86 -8.47 31.33
C ILE A 175 -2.72 -7.22 31.21
N SER A 176 -2.10 -6.04 31.37
CA SER A 176 -2.79 -4.78 31.13
C SER A 176 -2.83 -4.46 29.63
N ARG A 177 -3.95 -3.87 29.17
CA ARG A 177 -4.04 -3.36 27.79
C ARG A 177 -2.99 -2.29 27.51
N LYS A 178 -2.56 -1.55 28.53
CA LYS A 178 -1.47 -0.56 28.41
C LYS A 178 -0.15 -1.22 28.00
N GLU A 179 0.20 -2.35 28.63
CA GLU A 179 1.42 -3.09 28.30
C GLU A 179 1.37 -3.62 26.86
N LEU A 180 0.25 -4.21 26.45
CA LEU A 180 0.02 -4.63 25.08
C LEU A 180 0.15 -3.45 24.09
N SER A 181 -0.45 -2.31 24.43
CA SER A 181 -0.40 -1.10 23.60
C SER A 181 1.03 -0.57 23.44
N GLN A 182 1.86 -0.61 24.47
CA GLN A 182 3.26 -0.18 24.39
C GLN A 182 4.08 -1.05 23.42
N ILE A 183 3.84 -2.37 23.42
CA ILE A 183 4.49 -3.29 22.47
C ILE A 183 4.08 -2.93 21.05
N ILE A 184 2.78 -2.72 20.82
CA ILE A 184 2.21 -2.40 19.51
C ILE A 184 2.70 -1.04 19.02
N GLU A 185 2.64 -0.01 19.87
CA GLU A 185 3.04 1.36 19.57
C GLU A 185 4.48 1.44 19.08
N ALA A 186 5.40 0.74 19.76
CA ALA A 186 6.82 0.71 19.40
C ALA A 186 7.03 0.19 17.97
N ARG A 187 6.31 -0.86 17.56
CA ARG A 187 6.41 -1.40 16.22
C ARG A 187 5.73 -0.50 15.17
N VAL A 188 4.60 0.07 15.51
CA VAL A 188 3.88 1.00 14.61
C VAL A 188 4.71 2.26 14.36
N ASP A 189 5.36 2.79 15.40
CA ASP A 189 6.30 3.92 15.28
C ASP A 189 7.48 3.58 14.35
N GLU A 190 8.06 2.39 14.50
CA GLU A 190 9.12 1.92 13.60
C GLU A 190 8.65 1.81 12.15
N ILE A 191 7.46 1.25 11.90
CA ILE A 191 6.89 1.16 10.54
C ILE A 191 6.82 2.55 9.91
N PHE A 192 6.23 3.54 10.59
CA PHE A 192 6.12 4.89 10.05
C PHE A 192 7.46 5.63 9.96
N SER A 193 8.39 5.35 10.87
CA SER A 193 9.76 5.85 10.77
C SER A 193 10.46 5.36 9.50
N LEU A 194 10.29 4.10 9.13
CA LEU A 194 10.80 3.53 7.88
C LEU A 194 10.12 4.17 6.65
N VAL A 195 8.81 4.40 6.72
CA VAL A 195 8.06 5.11 5.66
C VAL A 195 8.60 6.52 5.48
N VAL A 196 8.82 7.28 6.56
CA VAL A 196 9.44 8.63 6.51
C VAL A 196 10.83 8.59 5.87
N GLN A 197 11.66 7.62 6.26
CA GLN A 197 12.99 7.47 5.67
C GLN A 197 12.92 7.20 4.17
N GLU A 198 11.99 6.36 3.72
CA GLU A 198 11.81 6.07 2.31
C GLU A 198 11.30 7.28 1.52
N ILE A 199 10.35 8.05 2.07
CA ILE A 199 9.88 9.31 1.48
C ILE A 199 11.03 10.31 1.34
N LYS A 200 11.85 10.49 2.37
CA LYS A 200 13.04 11.35 2.32
C LYS A 200 14.05 10.86 1.27
N ARG A 201 14.27 9.55 1.20
CA ARG A 201 15.17 8.95 0.20
C ARG A 201 14.69 9.19 -1.22
N SER A 202 13.39 9.23 -1.43
CA SER A 202 12.80 9.53 -2.75
C SER A 202 13.00 10.99 -3.19
N GLY A 203 13.25 11.91 -2.25
CA GLY A 203 13.37 13.34 -2.51
C GLY A 203 12.05 14.10 -2.62
N TYR A 204 10.91 13.45 -2.31
CA TYR A 204 9.56 14.03 -2.45
C TYR A 204 8.91 14.41 -1.12
N ASP A 205 9.66 14.46 -0.02
CA ASP A 205 9.16 14.71 1.33
C ASP A 205 8.46 16.07 1.51
N GLY A 206 8.85 17.08 0.75
CA GLY A 206 8.19 18.41 0.76
C GLY A 206 6.98 18.55 -0.16
N LEU A 207 6.60 17.51 -0.90
CA LEU A 207 5.63 17.58 -2.00
C LEU A 207 4.33 16.79 -1.72
N LEU A 208 3.97 16.63 -0.45
CA LEU A 208 2.83 15.83 0.00
C LEU A 208 1.80 16.64 0.80
N PRO A 209 1.26 17.76 0.27
CA PRO A 209 0.30 18.59 1.00
C PRO A 209 -1.03 17.87 1.29
N ALA A 210 -1.43 16.88 0.50
CA ALA A 210 -2.57 16.03 0.81
C ALA A 210 -2.26 14.95 1.86
N GLY A 211 -0.99 14.82 2.29
CA GLY A 211 -0.56 13.96 3.37
C GLY A 211 -0.48 12.49 2.99
N MET A 212 -0.99 11.63 3.88
CA MET A 212 -0.95 10.18 3.75
C MET A 212 -2.33 9.55 3.78
N VAL A 213 -2.55 8.58 2.90
CA VAL A 213 -3.71 7.70 2.92
C VAL A 213 -3.27 6.30 3.32
N LEU A 214 -3.74 5.83 4.47
CA LEU A 214 -3.50 4.48 4.98
C LEU A 214 -4.60 3.53 4.51
N THR A 215 -4.19 2.35 4.08
CA THR A 215 -5.08 1.24 3.75
C THR A 215 -4.41 -0.10 4.12
N GLY A 216 -5.02 -1.22 3.72
CA GLY A 216 -4.54 -2.55 4.12
C GLY A 216 -5.06 -3.00 5.47
N GLY A 217 -5.01 -4.30 5.73
CA GLY A 217 -5.63 -4.89 6.93
C GLY A 217 -5.10 -4.34 8.25
N THR A 218 -3.81 -4.03 8.32
CA THR A 218 -3.18 -3.49 9.54
C THR A 218 -3.63 -2.05 9.84
N SER A 219 -4.09 -1.29 8.85
CA SER A 219 -4.61 0.06 9.06
C SER A 219 -5.90 0.10 9.88
N ALA A 220 -6.56 -1.05 10.07
CA ALA A 220 -7.72 -1.17 10.95
C ALA A 220 -7.38 -1.17 12.45
N LEU A 221 -6.10 -1.24 12.81
CA LEU A 221 -5.64 -1.19 14.19
C LEU A 221 -6.01 0.15 14.84
N LEU A 222 -6.68 0.08 16.00
CA LEU A 222 -7.09 1.27 16.74
C LEU A 222 -5.88 2.16 17.09
N GLY A 223 -6.00 3.46 16.89
CA GLY A 223 -4.95 4.43 17.20
C GLY A 223 -3.82 4.55 16.16
N ILE A 224 -3.73 3.65 15.16
CA ILE A 224 -2.65 3.67 14.17
C ILE A 224 -2.57 5.01 13.42
N ARG A 225 -3.71 5.63 13.09
CA ARG A 225 -3.77 6.95 12.45
C ARG A 225 -3.09 8.04 13.29
N SER A 226 -3.24 7.98 14.61
CA SER A 226 -2.66 8.97 15.52
C SER A 226 -1.13 8.87 15.52
N VAL A 227 -0.59 7.66 15.66
CA VAL A 227 0.86 7.42 15.56
C VAL A 227 1.39 7.86 14.21
N ALA A 228 0.73 7.45 13.13
CA ALA A 228 1.11 7.85 11.76
C ALA A 228 1.19 9.38 11.62
N SER A 229 0.15 10.10 12.07
CA SER A 229 0.12 11.56 11.97
C SER A 229 1.22 12.24 12.80
N THR A 230 1.54 11.69 13.96
CA THR A 230 2.61 12.20 14.82
C THR A 230 3.99 11.99 14.19
N VAL A 231 4.28 10.78 13.73
CA VAL A 231 5.58 10.43 13.14
C VAL A 231 5.80 11.11 11.79
N MET A 232 4.77 11.13 10.96
CA MET A 232 4.83 11.70 9.61
C MET A 232 4.83 13.23 9.60
N GLY A 233 4.20 13.88 10.58
CA GLY A 233 4.03 15.33 10.61
C GLY A 233 3.12 15.89 9.51
N VAL A 234 2.30 15.05 8.87
CA VAL A 234 1.34 15.43 7.82
C VAL A 234 -0.05 14.86 8.14
N PRO A 235 -1.13 15.38 7.51
CA PRO A 235 -2.46 14.82 7.65
C PRO A 235 -2.49 13.35 7.24
N VAL A 236 -3.18 12.52 8.03
CA VAL A 236 -3.34 11.08 7.76
C VAL A 236 -4.81 10.70 7.83
N ARG A 237 -5.30 9.99 6.82
CA ARG A 237 -6.61 9.34 6.85
C ARG A 237 -6.51 7.85 6.58
N ILE A 238 -7.43 7.08 7.14
CA ILE A 238 -7.60 5.67 6.79
C ILE A 238 -8.66 5.60 5.70
N ALA A 239 -8.40 4.80 4.67
CA ALA A 239 -9.29 4.60 3.53
C ALA A 239 -9.59 3.13 3.30
N LYS A 240 -10.76 2.88 2.81
CA LYS A 240 -11.27 1.60 2.34
C LYS A 240 -11.80 1.77 0.92
N PRO A 241 -12.09 0.69 0.18
CA PRO A 241 -12.63 0.81 -1.16
C PRO A 241 -13.91 1.64 -1.20
N GLU A 242 -13.96 2.63 -2.07
CA GLU A 242 -15.11 3.51 -2.29
C GLU A 242 -15.79 3.21 -3.64
N ASN A 243 -17.00 3.73 -3.82
CA ASN A 243 -17.78 3.64 -5.06
C ASN A 243 -18.11 2.20 -5.52
N LEU A 244 -18.26 1.28 -4.57
CA LEU A 244 -18.68 -0.09 -4.84
C LEU A 244 -20.19 -0.18 -5.09
N VAL A 245 -20.58 -1.06 -6.03
CA VAL A 245 -21.98 -1.41 -6.29
C VAL A 245 -22.14 -2.91 -6.08
N GLY A 246 -23.15 -3.33 -5.32
CA GLY A 246 -23.44 -4.73 -5.05
C GLY A 246 -23.09 -5.18 -3.64
N MET A 247 -22.10 -6.06 -3.46
CA MET A 247 -21.74 -6.67 -2.16
C MET A 247 -20.93 -5.74 -1.23
N ILE A 248 -21.38 -4.52 -1.04
CA ILE A 248 -20.67 -3.45 -0.30
C ILE A 248 -20.31 -3.90 1.12
N ASP A 249 -21.27 -4.45 1.87
CA ASP A 249 -21.11 -4.79 3.29
C ASP A 249 -19.95 -5.77 3.57
N LYS A 250 -19.63 -6.64 2.61
CA LYS A 250 -18.55 -7.63 2.76
C LYS A 250 -17.18 -7.07 2.41
N LEU A 251 -17.12 -6.00 1.63
CA LEU A 251 -15.88 -5.38 1.13
C LEU A 251 -15.57 -4.06 1.82
N ASP A 252 -16.37 -3.68 2.82
CA ASP A 252 -16.27 -2.42 3.57
C ASP A 252 -15.14 -2.44 4.60
N SER A 253 -13.92 -2.78 4.15
CA SER A 253 -12.73 -2.81 5.00
C SER A 253 -11.48 -2.43 4.20
N PRO A 254 -10.52 -1.73 4.81
CA PRO A 254 -9.21 -1.44 4.21
C PRO A 254 -8.47 -2.70 3.73
N ALA A 255 -8.74 -3.85 4.35
CA ALA A 255 -8.12 -5.13 3.97
C ALA A 255 -8.42 -5.58 2.55
N TYR A 256 -9.48 -5.05 1.93
CA TYR A 256 -9.88 -5.42 0.57
C TYR A 256 -9.44 -4.42 -0.51
N SER A 257 -8.72 -3.35 -0.14
CA SER A 257 -8.35 -2.28 -1.09
C SER A 257 -7.56 -2.79 -2.28
N THR A 258 -6.56 -3.63 -2.07
CA THR A 258 -5.78 -4.24 -3.16
C THR A 258 -6.65 -5.13 -4.05
N SER A 259 -7.48 -6.00 -3.47
CA SER A 259 -8.32 -6.95 -4.24
C SER A 259 -9.36 -6.21 -5.09
N VAL A 260 -10.03 -5.22 -4.52
CA VAL A 260 -11.00 -4.38 -5.24
C VAL A 260 -10.30 -3.50 -6.26
N GLY A 261 -9.15 -2.96 -5.90
CA GLY A 261 -8.30 -2.16 -6.79
C GLY A 261 -7.83 -2.93 -8.02
N LEU A 262 -7.48 -4.21 -7.88
CA LEU A 262 -7.14 -5.08 -9.02
C LEU A 262 -8.32 -5.23 -10.00
N LEU A 263 -9.54 -5.37 -9.49
CA LEU A 263 -10.74 -5.43 -10.34
C LEU A 263 -10.98 -4.09 -11.05
N SER A 264 -10.85 -2.96 -10.34
CA SER A 264 -10.96 -1.63 -10.92
C SER A 264 -9.90 -1.39 -12.00
N TRP A 265 -8.66 -1.77 -11.71
CA TRP A 265 -7.55 -1.72 -12.65
C TRP A 265 -7.85 -2.50 -13.94
N ALA A 266 -8.33 -3.75 -13.81
CA ALA A 266 -8.66 -4.59 -14.95
C ALA A 266 -9.76 -3.98 -15.85
N VAL A 267 -10.72 -3.27 -15.28
CA VAL A 267 -11.77 -2.55 -16.02
C VAL A 267 -11.20 -1.30 -16.70
N HIS A 268 -10.41 -0.49 -15.99
CA HIS A 268 -9.87 0.76 -16.52
C HIS A 268 -8.86 0.53 -17.65
N TYR A 269 -8.01 -0.49 -17.52
CA TYR A 269 -6.97 -0.78 -18.51
C TYR A 269 -7.39 -1.81 -19.56
N GLY A 270 -8.69 -2.11 -19.66
CA GLY A 270 -9.28 -2.88 -20.75
C GLY A 270 -8.98 -4.38 -20.75
N VAL A 271 -8.55 -4.93 -19.60
CA VAL A 271 -8.35 -6.38 -19.43
C VAL A 271 -9.68 -7.10 -19.36
N ILE A 272 -10.73 -6.44 -18.84
CA ILE A 272 -12.10 -6.96 -18.77
C ILE A 272 -13.03 -5.97 -19.51
N HIS A 273 -13.75 -6.45 -20.52
CA HIS A 273 -14.82 -5.68 -21.13
C HIS A 273 -16.10 -5.83 -20.30
N THR A 274 -16.58 -4.74 -19.70
CA THR A 274 -17.92 -4.75 -19.09
C THR A 274 -18.97 -4.90 -20.17
N ALA A 275 -19.83 -5.90 -20.04
CA ALA A 275 -20.96 -6.10 -20.95
C ALA A 275 -21.84 -4.85 -20.96
N GLY A 276 -21.76 -4.03 -22.02
CA GLY A 276 -22.53 -2.79 -22.19
C GLY A 276 -21.73 -1.55 -22.64
N SER A 277 -20.42 -1.57 -22.61
CA SER A 277 -19.58 -0.46 -23.07
C SER A 277 -19.05 -0.71 -24.48
N THR A 278 -19.81 -0.25 -25.50
CA THR A 278 -19.34 -0.10 -26.86
C THR A 278 -18.45 1.16 -26.96
N LYS A 279 -17.34 1.22 -26.25
CA LYS A 279 -16.27 2.18 -26.57
C LYS A 279 -15.11 1.43 -27.21
N ARG A 280 -14.90 1.71 -28.51
CA ARG A 280 -13.78 1.21 -29.31
C ARG A 280 -12.47 1.42 -28.55
N ALA A 281 -11.75 0.33 -28.35
CA ALA A 281 -10.36 0.37 -27.94
C ALA A 281 -9.59 1.31 -28.89
N LYS A 282 -9.05 2.38 -28.37
CA LYS A 282 -8.00 3.14 -29.04
C LYS A 282 -6.71 2.37 -28.78
N THR A 283 -6.25 1.70 -29.82
CA THR A 283 -4.89 1.14 -29.91
C THR A 283 -3.91 2.30 -29.81
N PHE A 284 -3.03 2.26 -28.83
CA PHE A 284 -1.85 3.11 -28.72
C PHE A 284 -0.60 2.27 -28.90
#